data_a3001882f8c6809cd862fac48cb795eb
#
_entry.id   a3001882f8c6809cd862fac48cb795eb
#
_cell.length_a   1.000
_cell.length_b   1.000
_cell.length_c   1.000
_cell.angle_alpha   90.00
_cell.angle_beta   90.00
_cell.angle_gamma   90.00
#
_symmetry.space_group_name_H-M   'P 1'
#
loop_
_entity.id
_entity.type
_entity.pdbx_description
1 polymer ?
#
loop_
_entity_poly.entity_id
_entity_poly.type
_entity_poly.pdbx_seq_one_letter_code
_entity_poly.pdbx_strand_id
1 'polypeptide(L)'
;YTGFSLRRSQQQTGPTEDLEDPPVPGLQMFPAWVLILGGIAGLTLGAHLFVGGAVDLARILGVSDSLIGLTVVAIGTSLPEISAGVVAAWRGQGDLAVGNAVGSSIFNILCVLGTTTMLHPLQMAGVTSTDLYLMLAAPIVLLPFAGTGLRLVRWEGGLLVLLYAAYVLWRSTAG
;
A
#
# COMPACT_ATOMS: atom_id res chain seq x y z
N TYR A 1 -39.26 38.65 -9.28
CA TYR A 1 -39.52 37.22 -9.58
C TYR A 1 -38.41 36.75 -10.51
N THR A 2 -37.31 36.28 -9.93
CA THR A 2 -36.16 35.72 -10.66
C THR A 2 -36.29 34.19 -10.65
N GLY A 3 -36.65 33.65 -11.79
CA GLY A 3 -36.68 32.23 -12.04
C GLY A 3 -35.28 31.64 -12.03
N PHE A 4 -34.99 30.88 -11.01
CA PHE A 4 -33.78 30.06 -10.92
C PHE A 4 -33.96 28.86 -11.85
N SER A 5 -33.55 28.99 -13.10
CA SER A 5 -33.54 27.87 -14.05
C SER A 5 -32.38 26.94 -13.70
N LEU A 6 -32.68 25.86 -13.01
CA LEU A 6 -31.82 24.71 -12.88
C LEU A 6 -31.53 24.18 -14.29
N ARG A 7 -30.40 24.59 -14.85
CA ARG A 7 -29.80 23.93 -16.02
C ARG A 7 -29.36 22.56 -15.57
N ARG A 8 -30.24 21.59 -15.75
CA ARG A 8 -29.88 20.19 -15.78
C ARG A 8 -28.81 20.04 -16.85
N SER A 9 -27.57 19.93 -16.43
CA SER A 9 -26.51 19.39 -17.28
C SER A 9 -26.93 17.94 -17.57
N GLN A 10 -27.58 17.73 -18.70
CA GLN A 10 -27.60 16.41 -19.31
C GLN A 10 -26.13 16.07 -19.55
N GLN A 11 -25.57 15.27 -18.68
CA GLN A 11 -24.42 14.47 -19.01
C GLN A 11 -24.83 13.69 -20.26
N GLN A 12 -24.35 14.17 -21.41
CA GLN A 12 -24.28 13.37 -22.58
C GLN A 12 -23.43 12.15 -22.19
N THR A 13 -24.10 11.06 -21.92
CA THR A 13 -23.53 9.74 -22.12
C THR A 13 -23.24 9.64 -23.62
N GLY A 14 -22.14 10.24 -24.05
CA GLY A 14 -21.48 9.83 -25.27
C GLY A 14 -21.22 8.32 -25.13
N PRO A 15 -21.22 7.57 -26.24
CA PRO A 15 -20.77 6.19 -26.19
C PRO A 15 -19.45 6.19 -25.44
N THR A 16 -19.32 5.41 -24.38
CA THR A 16 -18.04 5.05 -23.84
C THR A 16 -17.30 4.46 -25.02
N GLU A 17 -16.48 5.28 -25.69
CA GLU A 17 -15.44 4.76 -26.53
C GLU A 17 -14.67 3.86 -25.59
N ASP A 18 -14.94 2.55 -25.70
CA ASP A 18 -14.14 1.54 -25.05
C ASP A 18 -12.71 1.84 -25.53
N LEU A 19 -11.95 2.52 -24.67
CA LEU A 19 -10.51 2.64 -24.84
C LEU A 19 -9.99 1.22 -24.61
N GLU A 20 -10.24 0.36 -25.60
CA GLU A 20 -9.50 -0.89 -25.71
C GLU A 20 -8.04 -0.48 -25.82
N ASP A 21 -7.31 -0.69 -24.74
CA ASP A 21 -5.86 -0.61 -24.78
C ASP A 21 -5.40 -1.40 -26.01
N PRO A 22 -4.57 -0.80 -26.89
CA PRO A 22 -4.15 -1.49 -28.10
C PRO A 22 -3.59 -2.85 -27.70
N PRO A 23 -4.03 -3.95 -28.33
CA PRO A 23 -3.62 -5.29 -27.97
C PRO A 23 -2.09 -5.35 -28.03
N VAL A 24 -1.46 -5.67 -26.90
CA VAL A 24 0.00 -5.81 -26.82
C VAL A 24 0.36 -7.01 -27.70
N PRO A 25 1.09 -6.81 -28.81
CA PRO A 25 1.41 -7.92 -29.70
C PRO A 25 2.20 -8.99 -28.94
N GLY A 26 1.69 -10.22 -28.93
CA GLY A 26 2.31 -11.37 -28.26
C GLY A 26 1.65 -11.79 -26.95
N LEU A 27 0.84 -10.95 -26.27
CA LEU A 27 0.14 -11.35 -25.04
C LEU A 27 -1.15 -12.16 -25.34
N GLN A 28 -1.63 -12.15 -26.56
CA GLN A 28 -2.86 -12.86 -26.95
C GLN A 28 -2.75 -14.40 -26.86
N MET A 29 -1.55 -14.94 -26.73
CA MET A 29 -1.34 -16.40 -26.65
C MET A 29 -1.35 -16.96 -25.21
N PHE A 30 -1.26 -16.09 -24.19
CA PHE A 30 -1.31 -16.53 -22.78
C PHE A 30 -2.60 -16.06 -22.13
N PRO A 31 -3.36 -16.96 -21.49
CA PRO A 31 -4.54 -16.56 -20.75
C PRO A 31 -4.15 -15.60 -19.61
N ALA A 32 -4.91 -14.51 -19.47
CA ALA A 32 -4.60 -13.45 -18.50
C ALA A 32 -4.38 -13.96 -17.06
N TRP A 33 -5.08 -15.03 -16.67
CA TRP A 33 -4.91 -15.64 -15.34
C TRP A 33 -3.50 -16.21 -15.12
N VAL A 34 -2.82 -16.73 -16.18
CA VAL A 34 -1.43 -17.22 -16.05
C VAL A 34 -0.48 -16.07 -15.75
N LEU A 35 -0.68 -14.93 -16.42
CA LEU A 35 0.12 -13.72 -16.15
C LEU A 35 -0.14 -13.16 -14.76
N ILE A 36 -1.39 -13.16 -14.31
CA ILE A 36 -1.75 -12.71 -12.97
C ILE A 36 -1.12 -13.61 -11.90
N LEU A 37 -1.34 -14.92 -12.01
CA LEU A 37 -0.78 -15.88 -11.05
C LEU A 37 0.75 -15.90 -11.07
N GLY A 38 1.36 -15.84 -12.25
CA GLY A 38 2.81 -15.76 -12.41
C GLY A 38 3.39 -14.47 -11.82
N GLY A 39 2.70 -13.34 -12.00
CA GLY A 39 3.07 -12.06 -11.41
C GLY A 39 2.99 -12.07 -9.88
N ILE A 40 1.89 -12.59 -9.32
CA ILE A 40 1.72 -12.73 -7.88
C ILE A 40 2.79 -13.65 -7.29
N ALA A 41 3.02 -14.82 -7.90
CA ALA A 41 4.03 -15.76 -7.45
C ALA A 41 5.44 -15.15 -7.52
N GLY A 42 5.76 -14.45 -8.61
CA GLY A 42 7.04 -13.76 -8.80
C GLY A 42 7.28 -12.66 -7.77
N LEU A 43 6.28 -11.82 -7.52
CA LEU A 43 6.36 -10.77 -6.49
C LEU A 43 6.52 -11.36 -5.09
N THR A 44 5.75 -12.38 -4.76
CA THR A 44 5.82 -13.04 -3.44
C THR A 44 7.16 -13.72 -3.22
N LEU A 45 7.66 -14.48 -4.21
CA LEU A 45 8.96 -15.13 -4.12
C LEU A 45 10.09 -14.12 -4.04
N GLY A 46 10.06 -13.07 -4.87
CA GLY A 46 11.03 -11.99 -4.86
C GLY A 46 11.08 -11.25 -3.51
N ALA A 47 9.91 -10.93 -2.95
CA ALA A 47 9.80 -10.32 -1.63
C ALA A 47 10.38 -11.23 -0.54
N HIS A 48 10.05 -12.54 -0.57
CA HIS A 48 10.57 -13.50 0.41
C HIS A 48 12.10 -13.62 0.37
N LEU A 49 12.68 -13.74 -0.81
CA LEU A 49 14.14 -13.81 -0.97
C LEU A 49 14.82 -12.50 -0.55
N PHE A 50 14.24 -11.37 -0.91
CA PHE A 50 14.76 -10.06 -0.52
C PHE A 50 14.75 -9.88 1.00
N VAL A 51 13.62 -10.18 1.65
CA VAL A 51 13.48 -10.08 3.12
C VAL A 51 14.48 -10.98 3.82
N GLY A 52 14.60 -12.25 3.40
CA GLY A 52 15.56 -13.19 3.99
C GLY A 52 16.99 -12.66 3.96
N GLY A 53 17.48 -12.27 2.79
CA GLY A 53 18.83 -11.72 2.66
C GLY A 53 19.07 -10.40 3.40
N ALA A 54 18.04 -9.52 3.41
CA ALA A 54 18.14 -8.23 4.10
C ALA A 54 18.13 -8.38 5.62
N VAL A 55 17.34 -9.33 6.16
CA VAL A 55 17.31 -9.67 7.59
C VAL A 55 18.67 -10.24 8.03
N ASP A 56 19.23 -11.18 7.27
CA ASP A 56 20.52 -11.77 7.60
C ASP A 56 21.63 -10.71 7.60
N LEU A 57 21.64 -9.82 6.60
CA LEU A 57 22.61 -8.72 6.54
C LEU A 57 22.43 -7.76 7.74
N ALA A 58 21.20 -7.39 8.07
CA ALA A 58 20.92 -6.48 9.18
C ALA A 58 21.37 -7.08 10.53
N ARG A 59 21.18 -8.40 10.74
CA ARG A 59 21.69 -9.09 11.94
C ARG A 59 23.21 -9.09 12.02
N ILE A 60 23.89 -9.33 10.89
CA ILE A 60 25.36 -9.25 10.83
C ILE A 60 25.84 -7.84 11.21
N LEU A 61 25.10 -6.81 10.82
CA LEU A 61 25.40 -5.40 11.15
C LEU A 61 25.01 -5.02 12.59
N GLY A 62 24.48 -5.96 13.38
CA GLY A 62 24.13 -5.74 14.78
C GLY A 62 22.82 -4.97 15.00
N VAL A 63 21.95 -4.89 13.99
CA VAL A 63 20.65 -4.25 14.11
C VAL A 63 19.73 -5.10 14.99
N SER A 64 18.96 -4.48 15.91
CA SER A 64 18.04 -5.20 16.77
C SER A 64 16.88 -5.84 16.01
N ASP A 65 16.39 -7.00 16.45
CA ASP A 65 15.30 -7.71 15.81
C ASP A 65 14.01 -6.87 15.75
N SER A 66 13.75 -6.02 16.74
CA SER A 66 12.62 -5.08 16.74
C SER A 66 12.73 -4.09 15.57
N LEU A 67 13.91 -3.52 15.36
CA LEU A 67 14.14 -2.55 14.27
C LEU A 67 14.11 -3.25 12.90
N ILE A 68 14.65 -4.47 12.81
CA ILE A 68 14.57 -5.30 11.60
C ILE A 68 13.09 -5.56 11.23
N GLY A 69 12.28 -5.96 12.21
CA GLY A 69 10.85 -6.19 11.99
C GLY A 69 10.11 -4.93 11.53
N LEU A 70 10.38 -3.79 12.19
CA LEU A 70 9.72 -2.52 11.91
C LEU A 70 10.12 -1.91 10.55
N THR A 71 11.28 -2.26 10.03
CA THR A 71 11.83 -1.70 8.78
C THR A 71 11.90 -2.73 7.67
N VAL A 72 12.89 -3.62 7.74
CA VAL A 72 13.20 -4.59 6.66
C VAL A 72 12.01 -5.50 6.37
N VAL A 73 11.45 -6.11 7.42
CA VAL A 73 10.33 -7.04 7.27
C VAL A 73 9.07 -6.28 6.84
N ALA A 74 8.77 -5.13 7.46
CA ALA A 74 7.60 -4.32 7.13
C ALA A 74 7.63 -3.85 5.66
N ILE A 75 8.76 -3.31 5.19
CA ILE A 75 8.91 -2.88 3.79
C ILE A 75 8.86 -4.10 2.86
N GLY A 76 9.57 -5.16 3.20
CA GLY A 76 9.69 -6.34 2.35
C GLY A 76 8.38 -7.09 2.15
N THR A 77 7.57 -7.25 3.19
CA THR A 77 6.23 -7.86 3.09
C THR A 77 5.26 -6.99 2.31
N SER A 78 5.45 -5.67 2.28
CA SER A 78 4.65 -4.72 1.52
C SER A 78 5.19 -4.45 0.10
N LEU A 79 6.24 -5.13 -0.36
CA LEU A 79 6.78 -4.97 -1.71
C LEU A 79 5.75 -5.25 -2.81
N PRO A 80 4.90 -6.28 -2.73
CA PRO A 80 3.83 -6.49 -3.71
C PRO A 80 2.87 -5.31 -3.80
N GLU A 81 2.42 -4.78 -2.64
CA GLU A 81 1.52 -3.63 -2.55
C GLU A 81 2.17 -2.35 -3.08
N ILE A 82 3.44 -2.11 -2.72
CA ILE A 82 4.21 -0.96 -3.20
C ILE A 82 4.34 -1.04 -4.72
N SER A 83 4.68 -2.21 -5.26
CA SER A 83 4.83 -2.42 -6.71
C SER A 83 3.52 -2.16 -7.45
N ALA A 84 2.40 -2.70 -6.96
CA ALA A 84 1.08 -2.48 -7.53
C ALA A 84 0.68 -0.99 -7.47
N GLY A 85 0.91 -0.34 -6.32
CA GLY A 85 0.62 1.09 -6.13
C GLY A 85 1.45 1.99 -7.04
N VAL A 86 2.75 1.71 -7.20
CA VAL A 86 3.64 2.47 -8.10
C VAL A 86 3.20 2.31 -9.55
N VAL A 87 2.89 1.11 -10.00
CA VAL A 87 2.40 0.87 -11.38
C VAL A 87 1.06 1.56 -11.61
N ALA A 88 0.13 1.50 -10.66
CA ALA A 88 -1.14 2.19 -10.75
C ALA A 88 -0.95 3.72 -10.84
N ALA A 89 -0.08 4.28 -10.01
CA ALA A 89 0.24 5.70 -10.03
C ALA A 89 0.89 6.14 -11.36
N TRP A 90 1.81 5.35 -11.92
CA TRP A 90 2.42 5.62 -13.23
C TRP A 90 1.40 5.58 -14.37
N ARG A 91 0.39 4.72 -14.26
CA ARG A 91 -0.72 4.65 -15.23
C ARG A 91 -1.78 5.73 -15.03
N GLY A 92 -1.58 6.66 -14.10
CA GLY A 92 -2.55 7.71 -13.78
C GLY A 92 -3.77 7.23 -12.98
N GLN A 93 -3.75 6.01 -12.47
CA GLN A 93 -4.82 5.38 -11.69
C GLN A 93 -4.59 5.63 -10.19
N GLY A 94 -4.54 6.91 -9.79
CA GLY A 94 -4.26 7.32 -8.41
C GLY A 94 -5.23 6.74 -7.39
N ASP A 95 -6.51 6.66 -7.74
CA ASP A 95 -7.56 6.11 -6.88
C ASP A 95 -7.31 4.63 -6.56
N LEU A 96 -6.81 3.87 -7.55
CA LEU A 96 -6.43 2.47 -7.36
C LEU A 96 -5.21 2.35 -6.43
N ALA A 97 -4.22 3.23 -6.57
CA ALA A 97 -3.03 3.25 -5.69
C ALA A 97 -3.41 3.53 -4.23
N VAL A 98 -4.25 4.56 -3.98
CA VAL A 98 -4.73 4.91 -2.63
C VAL A 98 -5.63 3.80 -2.08
N GLY A 99 -6.56 3.28 -2.89
CA GLY A 99 -7.43 2.17 -2.50
C GLY A 99 -6.66 0.91 -2.12
N ASN A 100 -5.59 0.57 -2.84
CA ASN A 100 -4.70 -0.54 -2.51
C ASN A 100 -3.99 -0.30 -1.15
N ALA A 101 -3.45 0.89 -0.91
CA ALA A 101 -2.77 1.21 0.35
C ALA A 101 -3.71 1.16 1.56
N VAL A 102 -4.92 1.72 1.45
CA VAL A 102 -5.94 1.69 2.52
C VAL A 102 -6.48 0.27 2.70
N GLY A 103 -6.81 -0.42 1.61
CA GLY A 103 -7.38 -1.76 1.65
C GLY A 103 -6.42 -2.78 2.28
N SER A 104 -5.14 -2.78 1.91
CA SER A 104 -4.14 -3.66 2.51
C SER A 104 -3.93 -3.35 4.00
N SER A 105 -3.95 -2.08 4.40
CA SER A 105 -3.85 -1.69 5.81
C SER A 105 -5.04 -2.22 6.63
N ILE A 106 -6.26 -2.07 6.14
CA ILE A 106 -7.47 -2.59 6.78
C ILE A 106 -7.41 -4.12 6.86
N PHE A 107 -7.03 -4.79 5.78
CA PHE A 107 -6.91 -6.25 5.75
C PHE A 107 -5.88 -6.74 6.77
N ASN A 108 -4.71 -6.11 6.84
CA ASN A 108 -3.65 -6.47 7.78
C ASN A 108 -4.09 -6.28 9.24
N ILE A 109 -4.83 -5.21 9.56
CA ILE A 109 -5.30 -4.96 10.92
C ILE A 109 -6.46 -5.91 11.29
N LEU A 110 -7.48 -6.00 10.45
CA LEU A 110 -8.69 -6.74 10.80
C LEU A 110 -8.55 -8.25 10.55
N CYS A 111 -8.02 -8.65 9.40
CA CYS A 111 -7.95 -10.06 9.03
C CYS A 111 -6.67 -10.70 9.60
N VAL A 112 -5.49 -10.18 9.27
CA VAL A 112 -4.23 -10.82 9.65
C VAL A 112 -4.02 -10.74 11.15
N LEU A 113 -4.02 -9.53 11.73
CA LEU A 113 -3.82 -9.34 13.15
C LEU A 113 -4.97 -9.97 13.96
N GLY A 114 -6.22 -9.80 13.52
CA GLY A 114 -7.39 -10.38 14.17
C GLY A 114 -7.33 -11.90 14.21
N THR A 115 -7.04 -12.57 13.10
CA THR A 115 -6.91 -14.04 13.04
C THR A 115 -5.73 -14.52 13.86
N THR A 116 -4.60 -13.83 13.80
CA THR A 116 -3.40 -14.21 14.56
C THR A 116 -3.67 -14.17 16.07
N THR A 117 -4.36 -13.11 16.56
CA THR A 117 -4.73 -13.01 17.99
C THR A 117 -5.73 -14.03 18.45
N MET A 118 -6.61 -14.49 17.55
CA MET A 118 -7.53 -15.60 17.87
C MET A 118 -6.83 -16.94 18.03
N LEU A 119 -5.76 -17.17 17.26
CA LEU A 119 -5.02 -18.44 17.29
C LEU A 119 -3.95 -18.45 18.39
N HIS A 120 -3.26 -17.33 18.61
CA HIS A 120 -2.21 -17.21 19.61
C HIS A 120 -2.21 -15.83 20.29
N PRO A 121 -2.03 -15.78 21.63
CA PRO A 121 -1.81 -14.49 22.30
C PRO A 121 -0.56 -13.82 21.75
N LEU A 122 -0.67 -12.56 21.32
CA LEU A 122 0.46 -11.80 20.82
C LEU A 122 1.29 -11.26 22.00
N GLN A 123 2.56 -11.63 22.01
CA GLN A 123 3.54 -10.99 22.86
C GLN A 123 4.11 -9.78 22.14
N MET A 124 3.73 -8.58 22.58
CA MET A 124 4.18 -7.31 21.98
C MET A 124 5.54 -6.88 22.51
N ALA A 125 6.51 -7.81 22.60
CA ALA A 125 7.87 -7.47 23.05
C ALA A 125 8.50 -6.46 22.07
N GLY A 126 8.91 -5.29 22.59
CA GLY A 126 9.52 -4.24 21.80
C GLY A 126 8.54 -3.33 21.02
N VAL A 127 7.23 -3.57 21.07
CA VAL A 127 6.21 -2.68 20.50
C VAL A 127 5.76 -1.68 21.55
N THR A 128 5.81 -0.39 21.21
CA THR A 128 5.37 0.68 22.10
C THR A 128 3.94 1.13 21.77
N SER A 129 3.29 1.83 22.71
CA SER A 129 1.98 2.43 22.46
C SER A 129 2.01 3.42 21.29
N THR A 130 3.14 4.10 21.08
CA THR A 130 3.33 5.01 19.94
C THR A 130 3.27 4.28 18.61
N ASP A 131 3.87 3.09 18.53
CA ASP A 131 3.86 2.26 17.33
C ASP A 131 2.41 1.87 16.95
N LEU A 132 1.59 1.50 17.97
CA LEU A 132 0.18 1.15 17.78
C LEU A 132 -0.66 2.36 17.34
N TYR A 133 -0.44 3.53 17.94
CA TYR A 133 -1.15 4.75 17.52
C TYR A 133 -0.82 5.13 16.09
N LEU A 134 0.44 5.05 15.68
CA LEU A 134 0.84 5.34 14.30
C LEU A 134 0.28 4.33 13.32
N MET A 135 0.26 3.04 13.66
CA MET A 135 -0.34 1.99 12.85
C MET A 135 -1.83 2.25 12.58
N LEU A 136 -2.57 2.72 13.59
CA LEU A 136 -4.00 3.04 13.45
C LEU A 136 -4.23 4.40 12.76
N ALA A 137 -3.40 5.38 13.05
CA ALA A 137 -3.56 6.73 12.50
C ALA A 137 -3.27 6.80 11.00
N ALA A 138 -2.27 6.07 10.51
CA ALA A 138 -1.85 6.13 9.10
C ALA A 138 -3.00 5.82 8.11
N PRO A 139 -3.74 4.70 8.19
CA PRO A 139 -4.85 4.45 7.29
C PRO A 139 -6.01 5.43 7.50
N ILE A 140 -6.27 5.91 8.72
CA ILE A 140 -7.32 6.89 9.01
C ILE A 140 -7.04 8.21 8.29
N VAL A 141 -5.77 8.66 8.30
CA VAL A 141 -5.35 9.89 7.59
C VAL A 141 -5.53 9.74 6.07
N LEU A 142 -5.39 8.54 5.52
CA LEU A 142 -5.57 8.29 4.08
C LEU A 142 -7.04 8.12 3.65
N LEU A 143 -7.95 7.78 4.56
CA LEU A 143 -9.37 7.55 4.23
C LEU A 143 -10.05 8.72 3.50
N PRO A 144 -9.87 10.00 3.89
CA PRO A 144 -10.47 11.11 3.18
C PRO A 144 -10.02 11.19 1.71
N PHE A 145 -8.78 10.84 1.41
CA PHE A 145 -8.26 10.87 0.04
C PHE A 145 -8.86 9.75 -0.81
N ALA A 146 -9.17 8.59 -0.23
CA ALA A 146 -9.84 7.49 -0.93
C ALA A 146 -11.33 7.77 -1.19
N GLY A 147 -12.03 8.46 -0.25
CA GLY A 147 -13.49 8.63 -0.29
C GLY A 147 -13.98 9.89 -1.00
N THR A 148 -13.18 10.94 -1.07
CA THR A 148 -13.61 12.27 -1.53
C THR A 148 -13.09 12.66 -2.92
N GLY A 149 -12.36 11.77 -3.61
CA GLY A 149 -11.69 12.10 -4.87
C GLY A 149 -10.58 13.13 -4.69
N LEU A 150 -10.15 13.42 -3.46
CA LEU A 150 -9.00 14.25 -3.18
C LEU A 150 -7.75 13.53 -3.69
N ARG A 151 -6.96 14.24 -4.49
CA ARG A 151 -5.75 13.69 -5.08
C ARG A 151 -4.58 13.91 -4.13
N LEU A 152 -3.92 12.86 -3.72
CA LEU A 152 -2.62 12.95 -3.06
C LEU A 152 -1.62 13.57 -4.05
N VAL A 153 -1.13 14.76 -3.73
CA VAL A 153 -0.11 15.42 -4.55
C VAL A 153 1.29 14.96 -4.14
N ARG A 154 2.26 15.09 -5.04
CA ARG A 154 3.61 14.54 -4.85
C ARG A 154 4.30 15.00 -3.58
N TRP A 155 4.11 16.26 -3.17
CA TRP A 155 4.72 16.79 -1.96
C TRP A 155 4.10 16.20 -0.68
N GLU A 156 2.78 15.89 -0.66
CA GLU A 156 2.10 15.23 0.46
C GLU A 156 2.62 13.79 0.62
N GLY A 157 2.75 13.05 -0.51
CA GLY A 157 3.39 11.74 -0.50
C GLY A 157 4.84 11.81 0.01
N GLY A 158 5.60 12.82 -0.43
CA GLY A 158 6.96 13.07 0.08
C GLY A 158 6.99 13.34 1.58
N LEU A 159 6.04 14.12 2.10
CA LEU A 159 5.90 14.39 3.52
C LEU A 159 5.62 13.11 4.33
N LEU A 160 4.71 12.26 3.85
CA LEU A 160 4.41 10.98 4.51
C LEU A 160 5.64 10.07 4.60
N VAL A 161 6.43 9.99 3.51
CA VAL A 161 7.69 9.21 3.50
C VAL A 161 8.71 9.81 4.48
N LEU A 162 8.84 11.14 4.53
CA LEU A 162 9.75 11.81 5.48
C LEU A 162 9.31 11.59 6.93
N LEU A 163 8.02 11.65 7.23
CA LEU A 163 7.48 11.36 8.56
C LEU A 163 7.77 9.91 8.98
N TYR A 164 7.59 8.96 8.06
CA TYR A 164 7.94 7.55 8.32
C TYR A 164 9.46 7.39 8.57
N ALA A 165 10.31 7.98 7.75
CA ALA A 165 11.75 7.93 7.93
C ALA A 165 12.18 8.56 9.26
N ALA A 166 11.61 9.72 9.64
CA ALA A 166 11.87 10.37 10.92
C ALA A 166 11.43 9.49 12.11
N TYR A 167 10.27 8.84 12.00
CA TYR A 167 9.80 7.89 13.01
C TYR A 167 10.77 6.71 13.18
N VAL A 168 11.21 6.10 12.09
CA VAL A 168 12.18 4.98 12.12
C VAL A 168 13.50 5.41 12.73
N LEU A 169 14.02 6.58 12.36
CA LEU A 169 15.24 7.14 12.95
C LEU A 169 15.09 7.40 14.44
N TRP A 170 13.97 8.03 14.87
CA TRP A 170 13.70 8.24 16.27
C TRP A 170 13.62 6.91 17.04
N ARG A 171 12.93 5.93 16.46
CA ARG A 171 12.78 4.60 17.08
C ARG A 171 14.10 3.85 17.20
N SER A 172 15.03 4.03 16.25
CA SER A 172 16.37 3.43 16.30
C SER A 172 17.27 4.03 17.38
N THR A 173 17.00 5.27 17.81
CA THR A 173 17.76 5.95 18.86
C THR A 173 17.13 5.80 20.25
N ALA A 174 15.83 5.53 20.31
CA ALA A 174 15.08 5.41 21.57
C ALA A 174 15.00 3.96 22.11
N GLY A 175 15.42 2.98 21.35
CA GLY A 175 15.47 1.55 21.72
C GLY A 175 16.85 1.07 21.87
#